data_af078d95fedf2c85997dbb5cd7652e63
#
_entry.id   af078d95fedf2c85997dbb5cd7652e63
#
_cell.length_a   1.000
_cell.length_b   1.000
_cell.length_c   1.000
_cell.angle_alpha   90.00
_cell.angle_beta   90.00
_cell.angle_gamma   90.00
#
_symmetry.space_group_name_H-M   'P 1'
#
loop_
_entity.id
_entity.type
_entity.pdbx_description
1 polymer ?
#
loop_
_entity_poly.entity_id
_entity_poly.type
_entity_poly.pdbx_seq_one_letter_code
_entity_poly.pdbx_strand_id
1 'polypeptide(L)'
;MAKLIAASLVLTIFVCTMAQRNSRMNSQSTLSSGYWSLEKSQPLIDKTQTIRLSPDLSQLTEGERKAVEKLLAVGRIFQQLYEEQRHQQALTSFHDLTELDKKMRSPAATQNLLTLYRLFQGPIATTLDNQREPFLPVEPVTPGKNMYPRGTTKELLSTPSLRNKDELLAARTVVRVARANNLREDINRLLKYPALQTLHPNLLNSLQGLETLKRSYQPRNRIPDEEAGYYAVPYSVAYADELMRAFTLLNEAADAVDKDDGEFARYLRNRARDLLSNDYESGDASWVTGRFKNLNAQIGSYETYDDELFGVKTFFAFSLLLTRQQETTALRQAMKGLQTLEDSLPYRHHKKVREDIPVGVYDVVADFGQARGGNTATILPNESYLARRYGRTILLRANIMRDPNIFDSTSSTFAAAVGNEQAKDLTNDGSFYRTLWHEVGHYLGVDRTKDDRDLDEALQDDSNALEEMKADLVSLFVAEALQKQGYYTPAQLRSVYAGGILRVLQNNKPRRDQPYNTMQLMQWNFFLENGLLSFDQSTNTLHIHYDKYHEVVGKMLEKTLAVQYDGDKAAADKFIDQYTTWDEMLHGVVAANIRAQQRYRFRLFKFATLGE
;
A
#
# COMPACT_ATOMS: atom_id res chain seq x y z
N MET A 1 -32.35 -66.04 32.58
CA MET A 1 -32.57 -64.65 32.99
C MET A 1 -31.27 -63.90 33.35
N ALA A 2 -30.29 -64.50 34.02
CA ALA A 2 -29.05 -63.79 34.41
C ALA A 2 -28.14 -63.31 33.25
N LYS A 3 -28.13 -64.00 32.10
CA LYS A 3 -27.32 -63.59 30.92
C LYS A 3 -27.91 -62.42 30.11
N LEU A 4 -29.21 -62.16 30.19
CA LEU A 4 -29.86 -61.04 29.56
C LEU A 4 -29.66 -59.72 30.33
N ILE A 5 -29.58 -59.81 31.67
CA ILE A 5 -29.39 -58.62 32.53
C ILE A 5 -27.96 -58.12 32.45
N ALA A 6 -26.95 -58.99 32.29
CA ALA A 6 -25.56 -58.60 32.12
C ALA A 6 -25.32 -57.92 30.78
N ALA A 7 -25.98 -58.32 29.69
CA ALA A 7 -25.86 -57.69 28.38
C ALA A 7 -26.51 -56.28 28.34
N SER A 8 -27.63 -56.07 29.04
CA SER A 8 -28.29 -54.75 29.13
C SER A 8 -27.47 -53.77 29.96
N LEU A 9 -26.81 -54.23 31.05
CA LEU A 9 -25.99 -53.35 31.90
C LEU A 9 -24.70 -52.90 31.20
N VAL A 10 -24.08 -53.79 30.41
CA VAL A 10 -22.86 -53.46 29.63
C VAL A 10 -23.19 -52.49 28.49
N LEU A 11 -24.33 -52.64 27.83
CA LEU A 11 -24.76 -51.74 26.76
C LEU A 11 -25.11 -50.33 27.31
N THR A 12 -25.72 -50.25 28.49
CA THR A 12 -26.05 -48.96 29.14
C THR A 12 -24.80 -48.23 29.62
N ILE A 13 -23.79 -48.93 30.14
CA ILE A 13 -22.52 -48.32 30.54
C ILE A 13 -21.73 -47.86 29.30
N PHE A 14 -21.77 -48.59 28.19
CA PHE A 14 -21.10 -48.21 26.95
C PHE A 14 -21.75 -46.97 26.26
N VAL A 15 -23.08 -46.88 26.31
CA VAL A 15 -23.83 -45.73 25.79
C VAL A 15 -23.62 -44.50 26.69
N CYS A 16 -23.59 -44.64 28.01
CA CYS A 16 -23.27 -43.54 28.92
C CYS A 16 -21.81 -43.04 28.78
N THR A 17 -20.84 -43.95 28.56
CA THR A 17 -19.45 -43.57 28.34
C THR A 17 -19.23 -42.94 26.96
N MET A 18 -19.95 -43.37 25.93
CA MET A 18 -19.95 -42.70 24.62
C MET A 18 -20.64 -41.32 24.65
N ALA A 19 -21.76 -41.19 25.35
CA ALA A 19 -22.44 -39.92 25.56
C ALA A 19 -21.60 -38.95 26.39
N GLN A 20 -20.91 -39.42 27.46
CA GLN A 20 -19.97 -38.60 28.21
C GLN A 20 -18.67 -38.28 27.47
N ARG A 21 -18.20 -39.15 26.55
CA ARG A 21 -17.08 -38.86 25.65
C ARG A 21 -17.48 -37.85 24.58
N ASN A 22 -18.67 -37.97 24.00
CA ASN A 22 -19.17 -36.98 23.03
C ASN A 22 -19.52 -35.64 23.71
N SER A 23 -20.01 -35.61 24.95
CA SER A 23 -20.21 -34.35 25.66
C SER A 23 -18.89 -33.70 26.14
N ARG A 24 -17.82 -34.49 26.36
CA ARG A 24 -16.48 -33.95 26.61
C ARG A 24 -15.73 -33.51 25.33
N MET A 25 -16.09 -34.02 24.17
CA MET A 25 -15.56 -33.52 22.87
C MET A 25 -16.30 -32.28 22.36
N ASN A 26 -17.47 -31.96 22.90
CA ASN A 26 -18.26 -30.77 22.53
C ASN A 26 -18.18 -29.63 23.55
N SER A 27 -17.24 -29.62 24.49
CA SER A 27 -16.83 -28.37 25.12
C SER A 27 -15.88 -27.65 24.16
N GLN A 28 -16.37 -27.18 23.01
CA GLN A 28 -15.78 -26.05 22.33
C GLN A 28 -15.72 -24.94 23.38
N SER A 29 -14.51 -24.63 23.85
CA SER A 29 -14.28 -23.50 24.73
C SER A 29 -14.73 -22.26 23.97
N THR A 30 -15.95 -21.82 24.26
CA THR A 30 -16.50 -20.61 23.63
C THR A 30 -15.61 -19.45 24.03
N LEU A 31 -15.15 -18.71 23.01
CA LEU A 31 -14.42 -17.47 23.23
C LEU A 31 -15.28 -16.50 24.06
N SER A 32 -14.65 -15.72 24.93
CA SER A 32 -15.34 -14.69 25.71
C SER A 32 -15.95 -13.63 24.81
N SER A 33 -16.90 -12.86 25.32
CA SER A 33 -17.54 -11.76 24.59
C SER A 33 -16.51 -10.78 24.00
N GLY A 34 -16.75 -10.32 22.78
CA GLY A 34 -15.88 -9.41 22.05
C GLY A 34 -14.93 -10.07 21.06
N TYR A 35 -14.67 -11.38 21.18
CA TYR A 35 -13.95 -12.14 20.15
C TYR A 35 -14.94 -12.69 19.11
N TRP A 36 -14.57 -12.61 17.84
CA TRP A 36 -15.36 -13.29 16.79
C TRP A 36 -15.27 -14.82 16.96
N SER A 37 -16.40 -15.47 16.72
CA SER A 37 -16.46 -16.94 16.69
C SER A 37 -15.76 -17.50 15.44
N LEU A 38 -15.52 -18.82 15.45
CA LEU A 38 -15.03 -19.54 14.27
C LEU A 38 -15.97 -19.33 13.07
N GLU A 39 -17.28 -19.43 13.27
CA GLU A 39 -18.30 -19.24 12.24
C GLU A 39 -18.23 -17.84 11.61
N LYS A 40 -18.01 -16.79 12.40
CA LYS A 40 -17.90 -15.41 11.89
C LYS A 40 -16.56 -15.14 11.18
N SER A 41 -15.47 -15.74 11.64
CA SER A 41 -14.13 -15.53 11.10
C SER A 41 -13.82 -16.37 9.85
N GLN A 42 -14.33 -17.61 9.78
CA GLN A 42 -14.02 -18.56 8.71
C GLN A 42 -14.32 -18.04 7.30
N PRO A 43 -15.45 -17.36 7.01
CA PRO A 43 -15.72 -16.84 5.67
C PRO A 43 -14.66 -15.88 5.14
N LEU A 44 -14.01 -15.08 6.01
CA LEU A 44 -12.93 -14.19 5.61
C LEU A 44 -11.67 -14.98 5.29
N ILE A 45 -11.36 -16.00 6.09
CA ILE A 45 -10.22 -16.90 5.85
C ILE A 45 -10.39 -17.63 4.51
N ASP A 46 -11.58 -18.16 4.22
CA ASP A 46 -11.88 -18.87 2.96
C ASP A 46 -11.75 -17.95 1.72
N LYS A 47 -11.92 -16.65 1.93
CA LYS A 47 -11.74 -15.61 0.90
C LYS A 47 -10.35 -14.97 0.91
N THR A 48 -9.41 -15.52 1.67
CA THR A 48 -8.03 -15.03 1.77
C THR A 48 -7.07 -15.96 1.05
N GLN A 49 -6.35 -15.41 0.06
CA GLN A 49 -5.23 -16.09 -0.59
C GLN A 49 -3.96 -15.83 0.21
N THR A 50 -3.26 -16.89 0.61
CA THR A 50 -1.93 -16.76 1.24
C THR A 50 -0.86 -16.83 0.17
N ILE A 51 0.00 -15.80 0.10
CA ILE A 51 1.15 -15.69 -0.79
C ILE A 51 2.41 -15.74 0.05
N ARG A 52 3.31 -16.68 -0.23
CA ARG A 52 4.58 -16.83 0.50
C ARG A 52 5.75 -16.43 -0.38
N LEU A 53 6.41 -15.33 -0.03
CA LEU A 53 7.58 -14.83 -0.73
C LEU A 53 8.86 -15.42 -0.11
N SER A 54 9.74 -15.95 -0.98
CA SER A 54 10.99 -16.59 -0.58
C SER A 54 12.09 -16.23 -1.58
N PRO A 55 12.63 -15.00 -1.56
CA PRO A 55 13.71 -14.60 -2.45
C PRO A 55 14.98 -15.37 -2.14
N ASP A 56 15.81 -15.60 -3.15
CA ASP A 56 17.11 -16.24 -2.99
C ASP A 56 18.16 -15.24 -2.49
N LEU A 57 18.57 -15.40 -1.24
CA LEU A 57 19.61 -14.58 -0.59
C LEU A 57 21.02 -15.21 -0.66
N SER A 58 21.21 -16.28 -1.42
CA SER A 58 22.48 -17.04 -1.45
C SER A 58 23.67 -16.22 -1.93
N GLN A 59 23.43 -15.24 -2.82
CA GLN A 59 24.47 -14.37 -3.39
C GLN A 59 24.86 -13.18 -2.51
N LEU A 60 24.20 -12.96 -1.39
CA LEU A 60 24.57 -11.89 -0.47
C LEU A 60 25.90 -12.21 0.23
N THR A 61 26.73 -11.18 0.42
CA THR A 61 27.95 -11.27 1.22
C THR A 61 27.64 -11.52 2.70
N GLU A 62 28.63 -11.80 3.50
CA GLU A 62 28.45 -11.95 4.95
C GLU A 62 28.00 -10.60 5.60
N GLY A 63 28.56 -9.47 5.13
CA GLY A 63 28.19 -8.14 5.60
C GLY A 63 26.73 -7.81 5.27
N GLU A 64 26.32 -8.08 4.02
CA GLU A 64 24.94 -7.88 3.59
C GLU A 64 23.95 -8.78 4.37
N ARG A 65 24.28 -10.05 4.64
CA ARG A 65 23.43 -10.93 5.47
C ARG A 65 23.25 -10.39 6.89
N LYS A 66 24.34 -9.91 7.52
CA LYS A 66 24.27 -9.26 8.83
C LYS A 66 23.41 -7.99 8.80
N ALA A 67 23.53 -7.19 7.74
CA ALA A 67 22.67 -6.03 7.55
C ALA A 67 21.20 -6.43 7.40
N VAL A 68 20.88 -7.48 6.64
CA VAL A 68 19.52 -8.03 6.50
C VAL A 68 18.93 -8.39 7.86
N GLU A 69 19.68 -9.08 8.74
CA GLU A 69 19.21 -9.44 10.09
C GLU A 69 18.82 -8.21 10.92
N LYS A 70 19.67 -7.17 10.90
CA LYS A 70 19.41 -5.90 11.60
C LYS A 70 18.22 -5.16 11.00
N LEU A 71 18.12 -5.11 9.67
CA LEU A 71 17.02 -4.47 8.94
C LEU A 71 15.68 -5.18 9.17
N LEU A 72 15.66 -6.50 9.26
CA LEU A 72 14.45 -7.25 9.64
C LEU A 72 14.02 -6.93 11.09
N ALA A 73 14.96 -6.68 12.00
CA ALA A 73 14.63 -6.24 13.35
C ALA A 73 14.05 -4.82 13.36
N VAL A 74 14.58 -3.89 12.55
CA VAL A 74 13.97 -2.56 12.32
C VAL A 74 12.56 -2.69 11.77
N GLY A 75 12.36 -3.57 10.77
CA GLY A 75 11.05 -3.81 10.19
C GLY A 75 10.01 -4.25 11.21
N ARG A 76 10.38 -5.13 12.16
CA ARG A 76 9.46 -5.53 13.25
C ARG A 76 9.07 -4.35 14.15
N ILE A 77 9.98 -3.41 14.40
CA ILE A 77 9.64 -2.17 15.13
C ILE A 77 8.65 -1.35 14.31
N PHE A 78 8.86 -1.17 13.02
CA PHE A 78 7.95 -0.45 12.14
C PHE A 78 6.56 -1.09 12.03
N GLN A 79 6.50 -2.44 12.06
CA GLN A 79 5.21 -3.15 12.12
C GLN A 79 4.42 -2.79 13.38
N GLN A 80 5.09 -2.81 14.55
CA GLN A 80 4.46 -2.45 15.82
C GLN A 80 4.00 -0.99 15.83
N LEU A 81 4.85 -0.07 15.36
CA LEU A 81 4.50 1.35 15.25
C LEU A 81 3.30 1.59 14.34
N TYR A 82 3.23 0.91 13.20
CA TYR A 82 2.10 1.02 12.29
C TYR A 82 0.79 0.49 12.92
N GLU A 83 0.84 -0.63 13.59
CA GLU A 83 -0.31 -1.20 14.31
C GLU A 83 -0.80 -0.24 15.40
N GLU A 84 0.12 0.35 16.18
CA GLU A 84 -0.18 1.35 17.20
C GLU A 84 -0.75 2.64 16.60
N GLN A 85 -0.22 3.14 15.48
CA GLN A 85 -0.77 4.28 14.75
C GLN A 85 -2.21 4.05 14.29
N ARG A 86 -2.55 2.83 13.91
CA ARG A 86 -3.90 2.47 13.44
C ARG A 86 -4.90 2.28 14.55
N HIS A 87 -4.47 1.78 15.72
CA HIS A 87 -5.39 1.50 16.82
C HIS A 87 -4.68 1.47 18.18
N GLN A 88 -5.16 2.27 19.13
CA GLN A 88 -4.56 2.40 20.46
C GLN A 88 -4.40 1.07 21.20
N GLN A 89 -5.35 0.12 21.01
CA GLN A 89 -5.35 -1.17 21.69
C GLN A 89 -4.73 -2.29 20.82
N ALA A 90 -4.11 -1.98 19.68
CA ALA A 90 -3.64 -3.01 18.76
C ALA A 90 -2.65 -3.98 19.41
N LEU A 91 -1.55 -3.48 19.95
CA LEU A 91 -0.48 -4.30 20.51
C LEU A 91 -0.94 -5.09 21.73
N THR A 92 -1.72 -4.47 22.63
CA THR A 92 -2.26 -5.14 23.82
C THR A 92 -3.22 -6.26 23.42
N SER A 93 -4.15 -5.99 22.50
CA SER A 93 -5.12 -6.99 22.04
C SER A 93 -4.46 -8.16 21.30
N PHE A 94 -3.35 -7.93 20.58
CA PHE A 94 -2.57 -8.99 19.97
C PHE A 94 -1.85 -9.86 21.01
N HIS A 95 -1.27 -9.22 22.02
CA HIS A 95 -0.67 -9.95 23.15
C HIS A 95 -1.70 -10.83 23.85
N ASP A 96 -2.86 -10.27 24.21
CA ASP A 96 -3.94 -10.99 24.88
C ASP A 96 -4.47 -12.17 24.05
N LEU A 97 -4.63 -11.95 22.72
CA LEU A 97 -5.03 -13.02 21.79
C LEU A 97 -3.98 -14.14 21.74
N THR A 98 -2.70 -13.78 21.73
CA THR A 98 -1.60 -14.76 21.67
C THR A 98 -1.54 -15.60 22.94
N GLU A 99 -1.71 -14.99 24.12
CA GLU A 99 -1.77 -15.71 25.39
C GLU A 99 -3.04 -16.58 25.50
N LEU A 100 -4.18 -16.07 24.99
CA LEU A 100 -5.42 -16.84 24.93
C LEU A 100 -5.25 -18.07 24.03
N ASP A 101 -4.64 -17.91 22.85
CA ASP A 101 -4.38 -19.01 21.91
C ASP A 101 -3.54 -20.12 22.56
N LYS A 102 -2.44 -19.75 23.21
CA LYS A 102 -1.58 -20.69 23.96
C LYS A 102 -2.38 -21.43 25.06
N LYS A 103 -3.15 -20.68 25.85
CA LYS A 103 -3.97 -21.24 26.94
C LYS A 103 -5.02 -22.21 26.41
N MET A 104 -5.60 -21.94 25.27
CA MET A 104 -6.61 -22.77 24.62
C MET A 104 -5.99 -23.90 23.77
N ARG A 105 -4.67 -23.99 23.65
CA ARG A 105 -3.94 -24.97 22.82
C ARG A 105 -4.24 -24.81 21.32
N SER A 106 -4.25 -23.58 20.86
CA SER A 106 -4.36 -23.19 19.46
C SER A 106 -5.54 -23.79 18.69
N PRO A 107 -6.79 -23.64 19.17
CA PRO A 107 -7.95 -24.08 18.41
C PRO A 107 -8.14 -23.24 17.14
N ALA A 108 -8.87 -23.77 16.16
CA ALA A 108 -9.13 -23.09 14.89
C ALA A 108 -9.70 -21.68 15.07
N ALA A 109 -10.52 -21.46 16.09
CA ALA A 109 -11.13 -20.16 16.37
C ALA A 109 -10.07 -19.07 16.66
N THR A 110 -9.10 -19.34 17.54
CA THR A 110 -8.03 -18.38 17.85
C THR A 110 -7.01 -18.27 16.73
N GLN A 111 -6.71 -19.37 16.02
CA GLN A 111 -5.84 -19.36 14.85
C GLN A 111 -6.39 -18.50 13.70
N ASN A 112 -7.70 -18.55 13.47
CA ASN A 112 -8.36 -17.64 12.53
C ASN A 112 -8.18 -16.18 12.95
N LEU A 113 -8.39 -15.86 14.23
CA LEU A 113 -8.22 -14.49 14.73
C LEU A 113 -6.77 -13.99 14.61
N LEU A 114 -5.77 -14.83 14.90
CA LEU A 114 -4.37 -14.51 14.67
C LEU A 114 -4.06 -14.27 13.17
N THR A 115 -4.68 -15.06 12.30
CA THR A 115 -4.56 -14.89 10.83
C THR A 115 -5.21 -13.58 10.37
N LEU A 116 -6.41 -13.27 10.88
CA LEU A 116 -7.08 -11.99 10.59
C LEU A 116 -6.29 -10.80 11.12
N TYR A 117 -5.67 -10.92 12.31
CA TYR A 117 -4.82 -9.84 12.84
C TYR A 117 -3.65 -9.53 11.92
N ARG A 118 -3.00 -10.56 11.39
CA ARG A 118 -1.92 -10.39 10.40
C ARG A 118 -2.43 -9.83 9.07
N LEU A 119 -3.58 -10.31 8.60
CA LEU A 119 -4.19 -9.86 7.35
C LEU A 119 -4.55 -8.37 7.40
N PHE A 120 -5.20 -7.94 8.47
CA PHE A 120 -5.67 -6.57 8.64
C PHE A 120 -4.69 -5.68 9.41
N GLN A 121 -3.58 -6.23 9.89
CA GLN A 121 -2.53 -5.53 10.64
C GLN A 121 -3.12 -4.73 11.80
N GLY A 122 -3.91 -5.39 12.64
CA GLY A 122 -4.62 -4.82 13.78
C GLY A 122 -5.93 -5.54 14.07
N PRO A 123 -6.68 -5.09 15.10
CA PRO A 123 -7.85 -5.78 15.62
C PRO A 123 -9.15 -5.49 14.87
N ILE A 124 -9.12 -4.73 13.77
CA ILE A 124 -10.29 -4.31 13.00
C ILE A 124 -10.29 -5.02 11.64
N ALA A 125 -11.30 -5.82 11.39
CA ALA A 125 -11.49 -6.49 10.10
C ALA A 125 -12.25 -5.61 9.10
N THR A 126 -11.98 -5.80 7.82
CA THR A 126 -12.89 -5.42 6.74
C THR A 126 -13.72 -6.65 6.37
N THR A 127 -15.02 -6.57 6.53
CA THR A 127 -15.94 -7.67 6.25
C THR A 127 -16.14 -7.88 4.74
N LEU A 128 -16.83 -8.95 4.34
CA LEU A 128 -17.12 -9.23 2.93
C LEU A 128 -18.04 -8.19 2.28
N ASP A 129 -18.79 -7.44 3.07
CA ASP A 129 -19.66 -6.33 2.65
C ASP A 129 -19.05 -4.94 2.91
N ASN A 130 -17.72 -4.87 3.07
CA ASN A 130 -16.93 -3.63 3.27
C ASN A 130 -17.17 -2.86 4.57
N GLN A 131 -17.71 -3.51 5.61
CA GLN A 131 -17.82 -2.87 6.92
C GLN A 131 -16.50 -2.99 7.70
N ARG A 132 -16.21 -2.02 8.56
CA ARG A 132 -15.07 -2.03 9.48
C ARG A 132 -15.54 -2.48 10.86
N GLU A 133 -15.20 -3.67 11.27
CA GLU A 133 -15.64 -4.24 12.54
C GLU A 133 -14.48 -4.76 13.41
N PRO A 134 -14.48 -4.47 14.72
CA PRO A 134 -13.55 -5.11 15.64
C PRO A 134 -13.86 -6.61 15.75
N PHE A 135 -12.84 -7.44 15.62
CA PHE A 135 -12.95 -8.89 15.81
C PHE A 135 -12.30 -9.40 17.11
N LEU A 136 -11.68 -8.49 17.85
CA LEU A 136 -11.15 -8.63 19.21
C LEU A 136 -11.90 -7.67 20.14
N PRO A 137 -11.84 -7.84 21.48
CA PRO A 137 -12.53 -6.98 22.45
C PRO A 137 -11.84 -5.61 22.56
N VAL A 138 -11.96 -4.81 21.51
CA VAL A 138 -11.43 -3.44 21.42
C VAL A 138 -12.51 -2.46 21.00
N GLU A 139 -12.24 -1.19 21.19
CA GLU A 139 -13.11 -0.11 20.72
C GLU A 139 -13.17 -0.07 19.18
N PRO A 140 -14.27 0.40 18.58
CA PRO A 140 -14.35 0.63 17.14
C PRO A 140 -13.27 1.60 16.66
N VAL A 141 -12.82 1.43 15.41
CA VAL A 141 -11.88 2.36 14.78
C VAL A 141 -12.52 3.74 14.54
N THR A 142 -11.71 4.79 14.65
CA THR A 142 -12.10 6.15 14.28
C THR A 142 -11.40 6.58 12.97
N PRO A 143 -11.95 7.54 12.20
CA PRO A 143 -11.32 8.01 10.96
C PRO A 143 -9.89 8.54 11.16
N GLY A 144 -9.62 9.22 12.29
CA GLY A 144 -8.29 9.72 12.65
C GLY A 144 -7.33 8.67 13.21
N LYS A 145 -7.76 7.41 13.32
CA LYS A 145 -6.99 6.32 13.92
C LYS A 145 -6.47 6.70 15.32
N ASN A 146 -5.23 6.33 15.66
CA ASN A 146 -4.57 6.75 16.89
C ASN A 146 -3.66 7.98 16.71
N MET A 147 -3.83 8.71 15.59
CA MET A 147 -3.07 9.92 15.27
C MET A 147 -3.69 11.18 15.86
N TYR A 148 -4.96 11.12 16.23
CA TYR A 148 -5.73 12.18 16.84
C TYR A 148 -6.46 11.65 18.08
N PRO A 149 -6.79 12.52 19.05
CA PRO A 149 -7.65 12.15 20.17
C PRO A 149 -8.97 11.58 19.68
N ARG A 150 -9.46 10.54 20.36
CA ARG A 150 -10.75 9.92 20.02
C ARG A 150 -11.87 10.98 20.05
N GLY A 151 -12.70 11.00 19.02
CA GLY A 151 -13.78 11.97 18.88
C GLY A 151 -13.37 13.27 18.17
N THR A 152 -12.12 13.41 17.75
CA THR A 152 -11.72 14.56 16.90
C THR A 152 -12.49 14.54 15.59
N THR A 153 -13.05 15.71 15.21
CA THR A 153 -13.74 15.91 13.93
C THR A 153 -13.02 16.96 13.08
N LYS A 154 -13.37 17.03 11.79
CA LYS A 154 -12.82 18.05 10.89
C LYS A 154 -13.16 19.47 11.35
N GLU A 155 -14.37 19.67 11.84
CA GLU A 155 -14.88 20.96 12.32
C GLU A 155 -14.06 21.46 13.50
N LEU A 156 -13.73 20.55 14.44
CA LEU A 156 -12.99 20.88 15.65
C LEU A 156 -11.60 21.44 15.35
N LEU A 157 -10.86 20.82 14.43
CA LEU A 157 -9.52 21.28 14.02
C LEU A 157 -9.55 22.32 12.87
N SER A 158 -10.72 22.60 12.31
CA SER A 158 -10.91 23.63 11.28
C SER A 158 -11.33 24.98 11.85
N THR A 159 -11.49 25.09 13.17
CA THR A 159 -11.91 26.32 13.84
C THR A 159 -10.89 27.44 13.60
N PRO A 160 -11.32 28.64 13.13
CA PRO A 160 -10.41 29.76 12.84
C PRO A 160 -9.59 30.27 14.03
N SER A 161 -10.04 30.01 15.24
CA SER A 161 -9.34 30.39 16.48
C SER A 161 -8.17 29.48 16.85
N LEU A 162 -7.98 28.35 16.15
CA LEU A 162 -6.92 27.41 16.44
C LEU A 162 -5.59 27.90 15.82
N ARG A 163 -4.72 28.50 16.66
CA ARG A 163 -3.49 29.19 16.22
C ARG A 163 -2.38 28.27 15.72
N ASN A 164 -2.39 26.98 16.12
CA ASN A 164 -1.34 25.99 15.83
C ASN A 164 -1.80 24.91 14.83
N LYS A 165 -2.73 25.26 13.94
CA LYS A 165 -3.33 24.32 12.99
C LYS A 165 -2.28 23.63 12.11
N ASP A 166 -1.29 24.36 11.60
CA ASP A 166 -0.25 23.81 10.72
C ASP A 166 0.60 22.77 11.44
N GLU A 167 0.92 23.00 12.74
CA GLU A 167 1.63 22.02 13.56
C GLU A 167 0.78 20.78 13.83
N LEU A 168 -0.51 20.96 14.14
CA LEU A 168 -1.44 19.85 14.37
C LEU A 168 -1.64 18.98 13.12
N LEU A 169 -1.62 19.59 11.94
CA LEU A 169 -1.79 18.91 10.65
C LEU A 169 -0.46 18.53 9.99
N ALA A 170 0.69 18.76 10.63
CA ALA A 170 1.97 18.32 10.10
C ALA A 170 2.02 16.79 9.98
N ALA A 171 2.56 16.30 8.87
CA ALA A 171 2.46 14.90 8.43
C ALA A 171 3.00 13.87 9.44
N ARG A 172 4.10 14.19 10.12
CA ARG A 172 4.82 13.29 11.04
C ARG A 172 4.66 13.72 12.49
N THR A 173 3.42 13.98 12.91
CA THR A 173 3.07 14.34 14.29
C THR A 173 1.84 13.59 14.79
N VAL A 174 1.79 13.32 16.09
CA VAL A 174 0.60 12.84 16.79
C VAL A 174 -0.06 14.03 17.48
N VAL A 175 -1.37 14.17 17.34
CA VAL A 175 -2.15 15.19 18.03
C VAL A 175 -2.58 14.67 19.39
N ARG A 176 -2.40 15.45 20.43
CA ARG A 176 -2.79 15.10 21.81
C ARG A 176 -3.58 16.21 22.46
N VAL A 177 -4.46 15.82 23.40
CA VAL A 177 -5.14 16.79 24.28
C VAL A 177 -4.13 17.37 25.26
N ALA A 178 -4.09 18.70 25.41
CA ALA A 178 -3.14 19.41 26.28
C ALA A 178 -3.50 19.26 27.76
N ARG A 179 -3.45 18.02 28.27
CA ARG A 179 -3.62 17.68 29.68
C ARG A 179 -2.26 17.53 30.36
N ALA A 180 -2.15 17.91 31.62
CA ALA A 180 -0.90 17.85 32.37
C ALA A 180 -0.20 16.47 32.34
N ASN A 181 -0.97 15.38 32.36
CA ASN A 181 -0.41 14.03 32.27
C ASN A 181 0.22 13.72 30.91
N ASN A 182 -0.48 14.07 29.81
CA ASN A 182 0.05 13.86 28.45
C ASN A 182 1.33 14.68 28.22
N LEU A 183 1.28 15.97 28.63
CA LEU A 183 2.44 16.86 28.52
C LEU A 183 3.63 16.35 29.31
N ARG A 184 3.40 15.88 30.55
CA ARG A 184 4.47 15.31 31.38
C ARG A 184 5.07 14.04 30.80
N GLU A 185 4.26 13.19 30.19
CA GLU A 185 4.75 11.99 29.54
C GLU A 185 5.69 12.33 28.37
N ASP A 186 5.30 13.26 27.50
CA ASP A 186 6.14 13.70 26.38
C ASP A 186 7.38 14.47 26.82
N ILE A 187 7.30 15.28 27.88
CA ILE A 187 8.45 15.91 28.51
C ILE A 187 9.43 14.85 29.04
N ASN A 188 8.94 13.82 29.73
CA ASN A 188 9.77 12.75 30.24
C ASN A 188 10.48 11.97 29.12
N ARG A 189 9.79 11.72 28.00
CA ARG A 189 10.39 11.09 26.80
C ARG A 189 11.54 11.94 26.24
N LEU A 190 11.35 13.26 26.11
CA LEU A 190 12.40 14.18 25.68
C LEU A 190 13.59 14.20 26.66
N LEU A 191 13.32 14.23 27.97
CA LEU A 191 14.37 14.24 29.00
C LEU A 191 15.16 12.93 29.06
N LYS A 192 14.52 11.81 28.70
CA LYS A 192 15.16 10.49 28.63
C LYS A 192 16.26 10.42 27.57
N TYR A 193 16.11 11.17 26.45
CA TYR A 193 16.98 11.09 25.30
C TYR A 193 17.60 12.46 24.95
N PRO A 194 18.84 12.77 25.40
CA PRO A 194 19.50 14.04 25.10
C PRO A 194 19.63 14.36 23.61
N ALA A 195 19.76 13.32 22.76
CA ALA A 195 19.77 13.50 21.30
C ALA A 195 18.49 14.15 20.77
N LEU A 196 17.32 13.79 21.30
CA LEU A 196 16.05 14.40 20.90
C LEU A 196 15.93 15.85 21.35
N GLN A 197 16.49 16.21 22.52
CA GLN A 197 16.52 17.61 22.97
C GLN A 197 17.37 18.48 22.02
N THR A 198 18.48 17.93 21.53
CA THR A 198 19.34 18.62 20.55
C THR A 198 18.66 18.78 19.20
N LEU A 199 17.93 17.75 18.74
CA LEU A 199 17.25 17.76 17.45
C LEU A 199 15.94 18.58 17.47
N HIS A 200 15.32 18.76 18.67
CA HIS A 200 14.08 19.52 18.86
C HIS A 200 14.26 20.62 19.93
N PRO A 201 15.12 21.62 19.71
CA PRO A 201 15.62 22.51 20.77
C PRO A 201 14.54 23.34 21.46
N ASN A 202 13.45 23.68 20.79
CA ASN A 202 12.38 24.51 21.35
C ASN A 202 11.22 23.69 21.95
N LEU A 203 11.14 22.41 21.65
CA LEU A 203 9.99 21.57 21.98
C LEU A 203 9.84 21.39 23.50
N LEU A 204 10.95 21.14 24.21
CA LEU A 204 10.94 20.95 25.66
C LEU A 204 10.39 22.19 26.37
N ASN A 205 10.86 23.39 26.02
CA ASN A 205 10.40 24.64 26.61
C ASN A 205 8.91 24.90 26.31
N SER A 206 8.48 24.60 25.09
CA SER A 206 7.07 24.74 24.68
C SER A 206 6.15 23.82 25.48
N LEU A 207 6.53 22.55 25.66
CA LEU A 207 5.74 21.58 26.44
C LEU A 207 5.72 21.92 27.94
N GLN A 208 6.84 22.35 28.51
CA GLN A 208 6.93 22.79 29.92
C GLN A 208 6.09 24.05 30.16
N GLY A 209 6.10 24.99 29.22
CA GLY A 209 5.26 26.20 29.28
C GLY A 209 3.77 25.84 29.27
N LEU A 210 3.35 24.95 28.38
CA LEU A 210 1.98 24.44 28.32
C LEU A 210 1.59 23.68 29.59
N GLU A 211 2.47 22.84 30.12
CA GLU A 211 2.21 22.09 31.36
C GLU A 211 2.00 23.05 32.54
N THR A 212 2.83 24.06 32.68
CA THR A 212 2.73 25.06 33.72
C THR A 212 1.41 25.83 33.66
N LEU A 213 1.00 26.28 32.46
CA LEU A 213 -0.28 26.92 32.22
C LEU A 213 -1.46 26.01 32.62
N LYS A 214 -1.43 24.74 32.23
CA LYS A 214 -2.50 23.78 32.54
C LYS A 214 -2.58 23.42 34.03
N ARG A 215 -1.47 23.40 34.74
CA ARG A 215 -1.45 23.20 36.21
C ARG A 215 -2.08 24.38 36.94
N SER A 216 -1.83 25.61 36.50
CA SER A 216 -2.39 26.82 37.15
C SER A 216 -3.90 26.95 36.94
N TYR A 217 -4.46 26.34 35.90
CA TYR A 217 -5.88 26.35 35.55
C TYR A 217 -6.67 25.13 36.06
N GLN A 218 -6.20 24.36 37.02
CA GLN A 218 -6.97 23.21 37.54
C GLN A 218 -8.12 23.67 38.46
N PRO A 219 -9.33 23.83 37.92
CA PRO A 219 -10.53 23.80 38.74
C PRO A 219 -10.85 22.34 39.11
N ARG A 220 -11.57 22.15 40.19
CA ARG A 220 -12.00 20.84 40.72
C ARG A 220 -12.90 20.01 39.80
N ASN A 221 -13.24 20.48 38.60
CA ASN A 221 -14.11 19.84 37.61
C ASN A 221 -13.30 19.44 36.38
N ARG A 222 -13.63 18.28 35.80
CA ARG A 222 -13.10 17.82 34.52
C ARG A 222 -13.37 18.88 33.43
N ILE A 223 -12.34 19.50 32.90
CA ILE A 223 -12.44 20.37 31.71
C ILE A 223 -12.68 19.45 30.51
N PRO A 224 -13.69 19.69 29.66
CA PRO A 224 -13.87 19.01 28.40
C PRO A 224 -12.60 19.08 27.54
N ASP A 225 -12.35 18.07 26.69
CA ASP A 225 -11.15 18.01 25.86
C ASP A 225 -11.03 19.21 24.90
N GLU A 226 -12.16 19.73 24.44
CA GLU A 226 -12.25 20.92 23.60
C GLU A 226 -11.71 22.19 24.29
N GLU A 227 -11.98 22.36 25.59
CA GLU A 227 -11.48 23.49 26.40
C GLU A 227 -10.00 23.29 26.80
N ALA A 228 -9.53 22.01 26.88
CA ALA A 228 -8.15 21.71 27.19
C ALA A 228 -7.19 22.14 26.06
N GLY A 229 -7.67 22.14 24.81
CA GLY A 229 -6.90 22.44 23.62
C GLY A 229 -6.02 21.25 23.18
N TYR A 230 -5.36 21.44 22.05
CA TYR A 230 -4.54 20.39 21.43
C TYR A 230 -3.10 20.87 21.22
N TYR A 231 -2.17 19.91 21.16
CA TYR A 231 -0.79 20.11 20.76
C TYR A 231 -0.30 18.95 19.90
N ALA A 232 0.72 19.21 19.09
CA ALA A 232 1.36 18.22 18.23
C ALA A 232 2.67 17.72 18.85
N VAL A 233 2.91 16.42 18.72
CA VAL A 233 4.16 15.77 19.12
C VAL A 233 4.80 15.12 17.91
N PRO A 234 6.05 15.46 17.55
CA PRO A 234 6.77 14.77 16.49
C PRO A 234 6.83 13.26 16.72
N TYR A 235 6.80 12.45 15.65
CA TYR A 235 6.90 10.99 15.76
C TYR A 235 8.17 10.56 16.52
N SER A 236 9.29 11.24 16.29
CA SER A 236 10.55 11.03 17.01
C SER A 236 10.43 11.10 18.54
N VAL A 237 9.47 11.85 19.06
CA VAL A 237 9.19 11.97 20.49
C VAL A 237 8.04 11.07 20.91
N ALA A 238 6.96 11.04 20.14
CA ALA A 238 5.80 10.19 20.45
C ALA A 238 6.18 8.69 20.55
N TYR A 239 7.14 8.25 19.71
CA TYR A 239 7.63 6.88 19.60
C TYR A 239 9.14 6.78 19.91
N ALA A 240 9.62 7.58 20.88
CA ALA A 240 11.05 7.75 21.13
C ALA A 240 11.79 6.44 21.44
N ASP A 241 11.20 5.56 22.24
CA ASP A 241 11.86 4.31 22.66
C ASP A 241 12.05 3.35 21.46
N GLU A 242 11.08 3.26 20.60
CA GLU A 242 11.08 2.45 19.38
C GLU A 242 12.06 3.02 18.34
N LEU A 243 12.01 4.33 18.11
CA LEU A 243 12.86 4.98 17.11
C LEU A 243 14.32 5.06 17.54
N MET A 244 14.62 5.17 18.83
CA MET A 244 15.99 5.03 19.33
C MET A 244 16.57 3.63 19.12
N ARG A 245 15.77 2.58 19.30
CA ARG A 245 16.18 1.20 18.96
C ARG A 245 16.38 1.03 17.46
N ALA A 246 15.46 1.57 16.65
CA ALA A 246 15.61 1.55 15.19
C ALA A 246 16.86 2.30 14.72
N PHE A 247 17.16 3.47 15.31
CA PHE A 247 18.38 4.22 15.08
C PHE A 247 19.65 3.38 15.32
N THR A 248 19.72 2.68 16.44
CA THR A 248 20.87 1.82 16.77
C THR A 248 21.01 0.69 15.74
N LEU A 249 19.92 -0.03 15.44
CA LEU A 249 19.93 -1.15 14.50
C LEU A 249 20.25 -0.71 13.06
N LEU A 250 19.81 0.47 12.63
CA LEU A 250 20.15 1.02 11.30
C LEU A 250 21.64 1.36 11.19
N ASN A 251 22.25 1.91 12.25
CA ASN A 251 23.70 2.14 12.26
C ASN A 251 24.48 0.82 12.27
N GLU A 252 24.06 -0.17 13.06
CA GLU A 252 24.67 -1.52 13.04
C GLU A 252 24.55 -2.18 11.66
N ALA A 253 23.41 -2.03 10.98
CA ALA A 253 23.25 -2.51 9.61
C ALA A 253 24.17 -1.77 8.63
N ALA A 254 24.28 -0.45 8.77
CA ALA A 254 25.20 0.36 7.97
C ALA A 254 26.65 -0.07 8.14
N ASP A 255 27.10 -0.27 9.38
CA ASP A 255 28.46 -0.72 9.68
C ASP A 255 28.74 -2.12 9.11
N ALA A 256 27.76 -3.01 9.13
CA ALA A 256 27.88 -4.36 8.57
C ALA A 256 28.08 -4.34 7.04
N VAL A 257 27.38 -3.45 6.31
CA VAL A 257 27.36 -3.41 4.83
C VAL A 257 28.36 -2.40 4.23
N ASP A 258 29.02 -1.58 5.03
CA ASP A 258 29.81 -0.44 4.59
C ASP A 258 30.93 -0.80 3.59
N LYS A 259 31.60 -1.93 3.80
CA LYS A 259 32.65 -2.42 2.89
C LYS A 259 32.08 -2.98 1.57
N ASP A 260 30.87 -3.52 1.60
CA ASP A 260 30.21 -4.12 0.45
C ASP A 260 29.50 -3.05 -0.38
N ASP A 261 28.78 -2.13 0.28
CA ASP A 261 28.01 -1.04 -0.33
C ASP A 261 28.00 0.22 0.55
N GLY A 262 29.02 1.07 0.39
CA GLY A 262 29.16 2.30 1.18
C GLY A 262 28.06 3.34 0.90
N GLU A 263 27.41 3.32 -0.28
CA GLU A 263 26.30 4.22 -0.57
C GLU A 263 25.03 3.78 0.17
N PHE A 264 24.78 2.50 0.22
CA PHE A 264 23.66 1.96 1.00
C PHE A 264 23.89 2.18 2.50
N ALA A 265 25.13 1.97 2.99
CA ALA A 265 25.50 2.28 4.38
C ALA A 265 25.27 3.76 4.73
N ARG A 266 25.67 4.69 3.83
CA ARG A 266 25.43 6.13 4.02
C ARG A 266 23.92 6.43 4.09
N TYR A 267 23.12 5.84 3.22
CA TYR A 267 21.68 5.99 3.26
C TYR A 267 21.09 5.53 4.60
N LEU A 268 21.50 4.36 5.09
CA LEU A 268 21.01 3.83 6.37
C LEU A 268 21.35 4.76 7.55
N ARG A 269 22.56 5.33 7.59
CA ARG A 269 22.97 6.32 8.62
C ARG A 269 22.15 7.62 8.53
N ASN A 270 21.93 8.13 7.32
CA ASN A 270 21.10 9.31 7.12
C ASN A 270 19.67 9.04 7.57
N ARG A 271 19.09 7.91 7.17
CA ARG A 271 17.72 7.53 7.57
C ARG A 271 17.60 7.30 9.08
N ALA A 272 18.61 6.74 9.72
CA ALA A 272 18.64 6.60 11.18
C ALA A 272 18.51 7.97 11.87
N ARG A 273 19.25 8.99 11.39
CA ARG A 273 19.16 10.36 11.87
C ARG A 273 17.79 10.99 11.59
N ASP A 274 17.26 10.81 10.38
CA ASP A 274 15.97 11.36 9.96
C ASP A 274 14.83 10.91 10.88
N LEU A 275 14.84 9.65 11.32
CA LEU A 275 13.84 9.12 12.25
C LEU A 275 13.86 9.85 13.60
N LEU A 276 14.99 10.38 14.04
CA LEU A 276 15.11 11.14 15.28
C LEU A 276 14.89 12.63 15.07
N SER A 277 15.27 13.19 13.92
CA SER A 277 15.04 14.61 13.60
C SER A 277 13.63 14.91 13.14
N ASN A 278 12.89 13.90 12.72
CA ASN A 278 11.58 14.02 12.04
C ASN A 278 11.66 14.73 10.65
N ASP A 279 12.88 14.98 10.17
CA ASP A 279 13.22 15.57 8.87
C ASP A 279 13.84 14.49 7.98
N TYR A 280 13.23 14.19 6.84
CA TYR A 280 13.60 13.07 5.98
C TYR A 280 14.46 13.48 4.78
N GLU A 281 14.80 14.77 4.62
CA GLU A 281 15.50 15.25 3.43
C GLU A 281 16.84 14.52 3.20
N SER A 282 17.64 14.32 4.24
CA SER A 282 18.98 13.73 4.07
C SER A 282 18.94 12.25 3.64
N GLY A 283 18.02 11.48 4.21
CA GLY A 283 17.79 10.10 3.82
C GLY A 283 17.20 9.98 2.43
N ASP A 284 16.17 10.76 2.12
CA ASP A 284 15.53 10.75 0.80
C ASP A 284 16.50 11.18 -0.31
N ALA A 285 17.29 12.22 -0.07
CA ALA A 285 18.34 12.64 -1.01
C ALA A 285 19.34 11.51 -1.29
N SER A 286 19.86 10.86 -0.24
CA SER A 286 20.81 9.76 -0.39
C SER A 286 20.18 8.49 -0.98
N TRP A 287 18.88 8.28 -0.77
CA TRP A 287 18.14 7.16 -1.35
C TRP A 287 17.93 7.33 -2.85
N VAL A 288 17.47 8.51 -3.26
CA VAL A 288 17.20 8.82 -4.69
C VAL A 288 18.50 8.91 -5.50
N THR A 289 19.56 9.51 -4.94
CA THR A 289 20.82 9.70 -5.67
C THR A 289 21.79 8.52 -5.56
N GLY A 290 21.56 7.60 -4.60
CA GLY A 290 22.45 6.47 -4.35
C GLY A 290 22.40 5.39 -5.44
N ARG A 291 23.52 4.72 -5.65
CA ARG A 291 23.69 3.59 -6.59
C ARG A 291 23.90 2.30 -5.80
N PHE A 292 22.86 1.84 -5.12
CA PHE A 292 22.91 0.64 -4.29
C PHE A 292 23.12 -0.61 -5.15
N LYS A 293 23.83 -1.59 -4.56
CA LYS A 293 24.17 -2.85 -5.25
C LYS A 293 23.06 -3.87 -5.08
N ASN A 294 23.20 -4.80 -4.11
CA ASN A 294 22.30 -5.93 -3.95
C ASN A 294 21.07 -5.61 -3.10
N LEU A 295 21.20 -4.72 -2.14
CA LEU A 295 20.12 -4.39 -1.21
C LEU A 295 19.56 -2.99 -1.49
N ASN A 296 18.26 -2.83 -1.24
CA ASN A 296 17.60 -1.55 -1.15
C ASN A 296 16.59 -1.61 0.01
N ALA A 297 16.24 -0.47 0.58
CA ALA A 297 15.24 -0.41 1.63
C ALA A 297 14.42 0.88 1.52
N GLN A 298 13.10 0.75 1.52
CA GLN A 298 12.19 1.87 1.73
C GLN A 298 11.90 1.96 3.23
N ILE A 299 12.32 3.01 3.88
CA ILE A 299 12.23 3.17 5.34
C ILE A 299 11.65 4.54 5.66
N GLY A 300 10.51 4.59 6.33
CA GLY A 300 9.93 5.87 6.73
C GLY A 300 8.42 5.84 6.85
N SER A 301 7.82 7.03 6.92
CA SER A 301 6.38 7.24 6.85
C SER A 301 6.10 8.23 5.71
N TYR A 302 5.40 7.78 4.68
CA TYR A 302 5.20 8.53 3.44
C TYR A 302 3.73 8.67 3.04
N GLU A 303 2.95 7.61 3.19
CA GLU A 303 1.60 7.53 2.64
C GLU A 303 0.55 7.89 3.69
N THR A 304 -0.48 8.60 3.27
CA THR A 304 -1.53 9.16 4.12
C THR A 304 -2.85 8.40 4.07
N TYR A 305 -2.94 7.29 3.32
CA TYR A 305 -4.18 6.55 3.05
C TYR A 305 -4.94 6.10 4.30
N ASP A 306 -4.23 5.86 5.41
CA ASP A 306 -4.85 5.46 6.68
C ASP A 306 -5.41 6.63 7.49
N ASP A 307 -5.05 7.89 7.20
CA ASP A 307 -5.67 9.08 7.78
C ASP A 307 -6.96 9.43 7.05
N GLU A 308 -8.04 8.75 7.40
CA GLU A 308 -9.37 8.98 6.82
C GLU A 308 -10.02 10.28 7.32
N LEU A 309 -9.40 10.97 8.31
CA LEU A 309 -9.94 12.21 8.87
C LEU A 309 -9.52 13.44 8.04
N PHE A 310 -8.21 13.63 7.82
CA PHE A 310 -7.69 14.80 7.09
C PHE A 310 -6.85 14.42 5.87
N GLY A 311 -6.39 13.17 5.76
CA GLY A 311 -5.51 12.73 4.69
C GLY A 311 -4.09 13.31 4.76
N VAL A 312 -3.61 13.71 5.95
CA VAL A 312 -2.31 14.38 6.10
C VAL A 312 -1.30 13.61 6.93
N LYS A 313 -1.73 12.79 7.89
CA LYS A 313 -0.82 11.98 8.70
C LYS A 313 -0.27 10.81 7.92
N THR A 314 1.04 10.64 7.99
CA THR A 314 1.73 9.51 7.33
C THR A 314 1.93 8.34 8.29
N PHE A 315 1.99 7.13 7.74
CA PHE A 315 2.10 5.91 8.55
C PHE A 315 3.41 5.17 8.29
N PHE A 316 3.94 4.51 9.33
CA PHE A 316 5.21 3.80 9.23
C PHE A 316 5.12 2.65 8.23
N ALA A 317 6.09 2.60 7.35
CA ALA A 317 6.28 1.59 6.33
C ALA A 317 7.75 1.20 6.21
N PHE A 318 8.02 -0.08 6.00
CA PHE A 318 9.35 -0.58 5.76
C PHE A 318 9.29 -1.71 4.73
N SER A 319 10.07 -1.60 3.64
CA SER A 319 10.30 -2.67 2.67
C SER A 319 11.79 -2.95 2.59
N LEU A 320 12.19 -4.21 2.77
CA LEU A 320 13.54 -4.68 2.46
C LEU A 320 13.51 -5.40 1.12
N LEU A 321 14.39 -4.99 0.23
CA LEU A 321 14.37 -5.34 -1.18
C LEU A 321 15.72 -5.92 -1.62
N LEU A 322 15.68 -6.97 -2.44
CA LEU A 322 16.83 -7.57 -3.11
C LEU A 322 16.80 -7.18 -4.59
N THR A 323 17.87 -6.58 -5.10
CA THR A 323 17.95 -6.11 -6.48
C THR A 323 18.06 -7.27 -7.48
N ARG A 324 17.20 -7.29 -8.48
CA ARG A 324 17.33 -8.14 -9.67
C ARG A 324 18.29 -7.48 -10.66
N GLN A 325 19.58 -7.76 -10.54
CA GLN A 325 20.66 -7.04 -11.22
C GLN A 325 20.52 -7.00 -12.74
N GLN A 326 20.23 -8.14 -13.37
CA GLN A 326 20.10 -8.23 -14.83
C GLN A 326 18.91 -7.40 -15.34
N GLU A 327 17.74 -7.55 -14.72
CA GLU A 327 16.54 -6.82 -15.10
C GLU A 327 16.67 -5.32 -14.83
N THR A 328 17.27 -4.94 -13.71
CA THR A 328 17.54 -3.54 -13.38
C THR A 328 18.51 -2.91 -14.38
N THR A 329 19.54 -3.64 -14.81
CA THR A 329 20.50 -3.16 -15.80
C THR A 329 19.84 -2.99 -17.18
N ALA A 330 19.05 -3.97 -17.64
CA ALA A 330 18.31 -3.87 -18.90
C ALA A 330 17.33 -2.69 -18.88
N LEU A 331 16.62 -2.50 -17.77
CA LEU A 331 15.70 -1.37 -17.61
C LEU A 331 16.43 -0.03 -17.65
N ARG A 332 17.53 0.13 -16.91
CA ARG A 332 18.34 1.36 -16.95
C ARG A 332 18.90 1.66 -18.34
N GLN A 333 19.20 0.62 -19.13
CA GLN A 333 19.63 0.83 -20.52
C GLN A 333 18.46 1.32 -21.40
N ALA A 334 17.26 0.77 -21.25
CA ALA A 334 16.06 1.23 -21.96
C ALA A 334 15.70 2.68 -21.58
N MET A 335 15.91 3.07 -20.32
CA MET A 335 15.67 4.44 -19.82
C MET A 335 16.55 5.51 -20.47
N LYS A 336 17.72 5.16 -21.00
CA LYS A 336 18.58 6.11 -21.76
C LYS A 336 17.95 6.60 -23.06
N GLY A 337 16.90 5.96 -23.54
CA GLY A 337 16.15 6.36 -24.72
C GLY A 337 14.88 7.14 -24.41
N LEU A 338 14.67 7.61 -23.19
CA LEU A 338 13.42 8.26 -22.78
C LEU A 338 13.10 9.50 -23.62
N GLN A 339 14.08 10.33 -23.99
CA GLN A 339 13.83 11.48 -24.86
C GLN A 339 13.29 11.04 -26.22
N THR A 340 13.83 9.96 -26.81
CA THR A 340 13.33 9.42 -28.08
C THR A 340 11.89 8.91 -27.96
N LEU A 341 11.54 8.31 -26.80
CA LEU A 341 10.17 7.87 -26.53
C LEU A 341 9.23 9.06 -26.35
N GLU A 342 9.67 10.09 -25.62
CA GLU A 342 8.93 11.34 -25.46
C GLU A 342 8.66 12.01 -26.82
N ASP A 343 9.69 12.13 -27.66
CA ASP A 343 9.60 12.75 -28.98
C ASP A 343 8.71 11.94 -29.97
N SER A 344 8.42 10.68 -29.65
CA SER A 344 7.52 9.81 -30.42
C SER A 344 6.05 9.93 -30.04
N LEU A 345 5.73 10.57 -28.90
CA LEU A 345 4.35 10.69 -28.43
C LEU A 345 3.50 11.55 -29.39
N PRO A 346 2.20 11.29 -29.51
CA PRO A 346 1.35 11.94 -30.51
C PRO A 346 0.90 13.35 -30.07
N TYR A 347 1.86 14.26 -29.84
CA TYR A 347 1.61 15.69 -29.60
C TYR A 347 2.81 16.54 -30.05
N ARG A 348 2.68 17.87 -30.07
CA ARG A 348 3.67 18.74 -30.75
C ARG A 348 4.68 19.41 -29.80
N HIS A 349 4.35 19.55 -28.55
CA HIS A 349 5.13 20.38 -27.60
C HIS A 349 5.92 19.49 -26.64
N HIS A 350 6.82 18.64 -27.22
CA HIS A 350 7.63 17.73 -26.44
C HIS A 350 8.52 18.47 -25.45
N LYS A 351 8.59 17.93 -24.24
CA LYS A 351 9.45 18.46 -23.20
C LYS A 351 10.80 17.77 -23.18
N LYS A 352 11.75 18.40 -22.51
CA LYS A 352 13.01 17.74 -22.18
C LYS A 352 12.81 16.80 -21.01
N VAL A 353 13.08 15.52 -21.20
CA VAL A 353 12.93 14.48 -20.19
C VAL A 353 14.26 14.21 -19.50
N ARG A 354 14.19 13.98 -18.20
CA ARG A 354 15.32 13.52 -17.41
C ARG A 354 15.56 12.03 -17.65
N GLU A 355 16.75 11.64 -18.12
CA GLU A 355 17.08 10.24 -18.42
C GLU A 355 17.71 9.48 -17.23
N ASP A 356 18.14 10.18 -16.18
CA ASP A 356 18.80 9.62 -15.01
C ASP A 356 17.83 9.27 -13.87
N ILE A 357 16.59 8.93 -14.21
CA ILE A 357 15.57 8.53 -13.23
C ILE A 357 16.02 7.24 -12.52
N PRO A 358 16.16 7.25 -11.20
CA PRO A 358 16.50 6.06 -10.45
C PRO A 358 15.36 5.02 -10.55
N VAL A 359 15.68 3.86 -11.07
CA VAL A 359 14.70 2.77 -11.23
C VAL A 359 15.36 1.44 -10.95
N GLY A 360 14.60 0.53 -10.36
CA GLY A 360 15.08 -0.83 -10.12
C GLY A 360 13.96 -1.86 -10.02
N VAL A 361 14.33 -3.08 -10.35
CA VAL A 361 13.49 -4.28 -10.22
C VAL A 361 13.98 -5.08 -9.04
N TYR A 362 13.08 -5.41 -8.14
CA TYR A 362 13.43 -6.00 -6.85
C TYR A 362 12.57 -7.23 -6.52
N ASP A 363 13.13 -8.12 -5.73
CA ASP A 363 12.39 -9.09 -4.94
C ASP A 363 12.20 -8.55 -3.52
N VAL A 364 10.98 -8.61 -3.02
CA VAL A 364 10.68 -8.28 -1.62
C VAL A 364 11.25 -9.37 -0.73
N VAL A 365 12.14 -8.98 0.17
CA VAL A 365 12.69 -9.83 1.24
C VAL A 365 11.71 -9.89 2.41
N ALA A 366 11.20 -8.73 2.82
CA ALA A 366 10.10 -8.59 3.77
C ALA A 366 9.51 -7.17 3.72
N ASP A 367 8.20 -7.07 3.89
CA ASP A 367 7.45 -5.82 4.08
C ASP A 367 6.84 -5.75 5.48
N PHE A 368 6.79 -4.54 6.04
CA PHE A 368 6.27 -4.25 7.37
C PHE A 368 5.44 -2.96 7.36
N GLY A 369 4.52 -2.88 8.30
CA GLY A 369 3.65 -1.72 8.44
C GLY A 369 2.81 -1.50 7.19
N GLN A 370 2.64 -0.24 6.79
CA GLN A 370 1.79 0.09 5.64
C GLN A 370 2.26 -0.54 4.31
N ALA A 371 3.55 -0.85 4.17
CA ALA A 371 4.06 -1.55 2.99
C ALA A 371 3.55 -2.99 2.87
N ARG A 372 3.18 -3.63 3.98
CA ARG A 372 2.72 -5.03 4.04
C ARG A 372 1.31 -5.23 3.47
N GLY A 373 1.02 -4.66 2.34
CA GLY A 373 -0.28 -4.79 1.66
C GLY A 373 -0.18 -5.37 0.26
N GLY A 374 1.05 -5.75 -0.17
CA GLY A 374 1.30 -6.25 -1.52
C GLY A 374 1.44 -5.12 -2.54
N ASN A 375 2.10 -4.04 -2.17
CA ASN A 375 2.47 -2.98 -3.12
C ASN A 375 3.25 -3.56 -4.29
N THR A 376 2.87 -3.21 -5.51
CA THR A 376 3.51 -3.71 -6.74
C THR A 376 4.61 -2.79 -7.23
N ALA A 377 4.35 -1.48 -7.18
CA ALA A 377 5.29 -0.43 -7.54
C ALA A 377 5.21 0.73 -6.53
N THR A 378 6.25 1.53 -6.44
CA THR A 378 6.29 2.72 -5.59
C THR A 378 7.14 3.79 -6.26
N ILE A 379 6.64 5.03 -6.29
CA ILE A 379 7.38 6.22 -6.69
C ILE A 379 7.48 7.15 -5.49
N LEU A 380 8.69 7.39 -4.99
CA LEU A 380 8.94 8.21 -3.79
C LEU A 380 10.21 9.05 -3.94
N PRO A 381 10.39 10.14 -3.19
CA PRO A 381 9.48 10.69 -2.16
C PRO A 381 8.27 11.42 -2.74
N ASN A 382 7.20 11.57 -1.93
CA ASN A 382 5.97 12.26 -2.32
C ASN A 382 6.07 13.79 -2.20
N GLU A 383 6.91 14.30 -1.28
CA GLU A 383 7.07 15.72 -1.05
C GLU A 383 7.57 16.44 -2.30
N SER A 384 6.77 17.39 -2.82
CA SER A 384 7.04 18.11 -4.07
C SER A 384 8.39 18.82 -4.09
N TYR A 385 8.84 19.36 -2.96
CA TYR A 385 10.15 19.99 -2.82
C TYR A 385 11.29 19.00 -3.07
N LEU A 386 11.24 17.82 -2.42
CA LEU A 386 12.26 16.78 -2.55
C LEU A 386 12.27 16.19 -3.96
N ALA A 387 11.07 15.93 -4.50
CA ALA A 387 10.91 15.42 -5.86
C ALA A 387 11.49 16.38 -6.91
N ARG A 388 11.30 17.69 -6.76
CA ARG A 388 11.89 18.70 -7.67
C ARG A 388 13.41 18.78 -7.53
N ARG A 389 13.93 18.69 -6.30
CA ARG A 389 15.36 18.89 -6.02
C ARG A 389 16.21 17.67 -6.33
N TYR A 390 15.77 16.49 -5.95
CA TYR A 390 16.54 15.25 -6.04
C TYR A 390 15.96 14.24 -7.05
N GLY A 391 14.71 14.40 -7.45
CA GLY A 391 13.96 13.42 -8.23
C GLY A 391 13.19 12.43 -7.34
N ARG A 392 12.69 11.37 -7.98
CA ARG A 392 12.01 10.25 -7.35
C ARG A 392 12.66 8.95 -7.79
N THR A 393 12.56 7.91 -6.97
CA THR A 393 12.98 6.56 -7.33
C THR A 393 11.77 5.67 -7.59
N ILE A 394 11.88 4.80 -8.61
CA ILE A 394 10.84 3.81 -8.95
C ILE A 394 11.30 2.44 -8.47
N LEU A 395 10.51 1.83 -7.62
CA LEU A 395 10.74 0.49 -7.09
C LEU A 395 9.66 -0.47 -7.59
N LEU A 396 10.05 -1.51 -8.31
CA LEU A 396 9.15 -2.54 -8.84
C LEU A 396 9.37 -3.87 -8.12
N ARG A 397 8.33 -4.44 -7.56
CA ARG A 397 8.36 -5.66 -6.75
C ARG A 397 8.02 -6.88 -7.59
N ALA A 398 9.03 -7.45 -8.26
CA ALA A 398 8.86 -8.50 -9.26
C ALA A 398 8.29 -9.80 -8.70
N ASN A 399 8.74 -10.25 -7.51
CA ASN A 399 8.25 -11.49 -6.91
C ASN A 399 6.81 -11.41 -6.39
N ILE A 400 6.25 -10.22 -6.22
CA ILE A 400 4.81 -10.04 -5.99
C ILE A 400 4.07 -10.05 -7.33
N MET A 401 4.52 -9.24 -8.28
CA MET A 401 3.83 -9.03 -9.55
C MET A 401 3.81 -10.29 -10.43
N ARG A 402 4.83 -11.13 -10.28
CA ARG A 402 5.00 -12.38 -11.03
C ARG A 402 4.73 -13.64 -10.21
N ASP A 403 4.10 -13.49 -9.02
CA ASP A 403 3.75 -14.66 -8.21
C ASP A 403 2.76 -15.56 -8.97
N PRO A 404 3.07 -16.87 -9.11
CA PRO A 404 2.24 -17.80 -9.89
C PRO A 404 0.80 -17.89 -9.39
N ASN A 405 0.58 -17.84 -8.08
CA ASN A 405 -0.78 -17.94 -7.52
C ASN A 405 -1.61 -16.68 -7.79
N ILE A 406 -0.95 -15.50 -7.80
CA ILE A 406 -1.60 -14.24 -8.19
C ILE A 406 -1.92 -14.28 -9.68
N PHE A 407 -1.00 -14.77 -10.50
CA PHE A 407 -1.17 -14.87 -11.95
C PHE A 407 -2.28 -15.84 -12.32
N ASP A 408 -2.38 -17.00 -11.71
CA ASP A 408 -3.44 -17.99 -11.97
C ASP A 408 -4.84 -17.40 -11.75
N SER A 409 -5.02 -16.66 -10.66
CA SER A 409 -6.29 -15.95 -10.40
C SER A 409 -6.57 -14.88 -11.45
N THR A 410 -5.54 -14.14 -11.86
CA THR A 410 -5.62 -13.07 -12.86
C THR A 410 -5.91 -13.62 -14.25
N SER A 411 -5.25 -14.69 -14.65
CA SER A 411 -5.44 -15.38 -15.92
C SER A 411 -6.87 -15.94 -16.05
N SER A 412 -7.41 -16.51 -14.98
CA SER A 412 -8.78 -17.02 -14.94
C SER A 412 -9.81 -15.90 -15.16
N THR A 413 -9.62 -14.72 -14.55
CA THR A 413 -10.50 -13.57 -14.74
C THR A 413 -10.38 -13.00 -16.15
N PHE A 414 -9.19 -12.97 -16.72
CA PHE A 414 -8.96 -12.53 -18.10
C PHE A 414 -9.60 -13.47 -19.11
N ALA A 415 -9.46 -14.79 -18.92
CA ALA A 415 -10.10 -15.80 -19.78
C ALA A 415 -11.62 -15.70 -19.80
N ALA A 416 -12.24 -15.35 -18.66
CA ALA A 416 -13.68 -15.11 -18.58
C ALA A 416 -14.13 -13.84 -19.34
N ALA A 417 -13.23 -12.91 -19.58
CA ALA A 417 -13.52 -11.68 -20.29
C ALA A 417 -13.29 -11.78 -21.81
N VAL A 418 -12.18 -12.46 -22.25
CA VAL A 418 -11.78 -12.46 -23.68
C VAL A 418 -11.82 -13.84 -24.33
N GLY A 419 -12.25 -14.87 -23.63
CA GLY A 419 -12.23 -16.25 -24.11
C GLY A 419 -10.84 -16.91 -24.04
N ASN A 420 -10.82 -18.24 -24.07
CA ASN A 420 -9.61 -19.04 -23.82
C ASN A 420 -8.51 -18.87 -24.88
N GLU A 421 -8.87 -18.54 -26.11
CA GLU A 421 -7.88 -18.38 -27.19
C GLU A 421 -6.98 -17.18 -26.95
N GLN A 422 -7.58 -16.01 -26.71
CA GLN A 422 -6.82 -14.78 -26.49
C GLN A 422 -6.27 -14.64 -25.07
N ALA A 423 -6.83 -15.38 -24.10
CA ALA A 423 -6.30 -15.42 -22.75
C ALA A 423 -4.86 -15.97 -22.68
N LYS A 424 -4.44 -16.81 -23.63
CA LYS A 424 -3.08 -17.36 -23.74
C LYS A 424 -2.02 -16.29 -24.04
N ASP A 425 -2.43 -15.14 -24.58
CA ASP A 425 -1.53 -14.03 -24.87
C ASP A 425 -1.06 -13.32 -23.58
N LEU A 426 -1.82 -13.44 -22.48
CA LEU A 426 -1.44 -12.87 -21.19
C LEU A 426 -0.43 -13.79 -20.49
N THR A 427 0.69 -13.22 -20.08
CA THR A 427 1.68 -13.85 -19.19
C THR A 427 1.88 -12.98 -17.95
N ASN A 428 2.52 -13.52 -16.91
CA ASN A 428 2.86 -12.71 -15.72
C ASN A 428 3.80 -11.55 -16.04
N ASP A 429 4.64 -11.67 -17.07
CA ASP A 429 5.49 -10.60 -17.58
C ASP A 429 4.68 -9.44 -18.20
N GLY A 430 3.57 -9.72 -18.87
CA GLY A 430 2.78 -8.69 -19.54
C GLY A 430 2.27 -7.62 -18.58
N SER A 431 1.66 -8.05 -17.47
CA SER A 431 1.20 -7.12 -16.42
C SER A 431 2.37 -6.41 -15.73
N PHE A 432 3.50 -7.10 -15.53
CA PHE A 432 4.70 -6.53 -14.95
C PHE A 432 5.26 -5.39 -15.82
N TYR A 433 5.55 -5.65 -17.10
CA TYR A 433 6.11 -4.65 -18.01
C TYR A 433 5.15 -3.49 -18.26
N ARG A 434 3.85 -3.76 -18.38
CA ARG A 434 2.84 -2.71 -18.48
C ARG A 434 2.89 -1.77 -17.27
N THR A 435 2.92 -2.31 -16.05
CA THR A 435 2.99 -1.50 -14.84
C THR A 435 4.32 -0.74 -14.74
N LEU A 436 5.43 -1.39 -15.09
CA LEU A 436 6.74 -0.73 -15.13
C LEU A 436 6.71 0.53 -16.01
N TRP A 437 6.22 0.38 -17.23
CA TRP A 437 6.17 1.50 -18.16
C TRP A 437 5.03 2.48 -17.92
N HIS A 438 4.02 2.11 -17.14
CA HIS A 438 3.06 3.05 -16.58
C HIS A 438 3.74 4.03 -15.61
N GLU A 439 4.55 3.51 -14.67
CA GLU A 439 5.30 4.36 -13.74
C GLU A 439 6.30 5.28 -14.47
N VAL A 440 6.91 4.80 -15.54
CA VAL A 440 7.74 5.64 -16.43
C VAL A 440 6.88 6.63 -17.20
N GLY A 441 5.67 6.27 -17.59
CA GLY A 441 4.70 7.11 -18.31
C GLY A 441 4.33 8.39 -17.58
N HIS A 442 4.41 8.41 -16.24
CA HIS A 442 4.24 9.64 -15.47
C HIS A 442 5.31 10.71 -15.73
N TYR A 443 6.48 10.33 -16.22
CA TYR A 443 7.54 11.26 -16.60
C TYR A 443 7.43 11.76 -18.05
N LEU A 444 6.59 11.13 -18.86
CA LEU A 444 6.40 11.42 -20.27
C LEU A 444 5.09 12.18 -20.53
N GLY A 445 5.04 12.88 -21.68
CA GLY A 445 3.87 13.65 -22.10
C GLY A 445 3.73 14.98 -21.38
N VAL A 446 2.55 15.56 -21.44
CA VAL A 446 2.24 16.89 -20.90
C VAL A 446 2.31 16.88 -19.37
N ASP A 447 2.99 17.86 -18.79
CA ASP A 447 3.10 18.10 -17.35
C ASP A 447 2.62 19.51 -16.93
N ARG A 448 2.43 20.42 -17.91
CA ARG A 448 1.91 21.77 -17.73
C ARG A 448 1.00 22.14 -18.90
N THR A 449 0.04 23.01 -18.64
CA THR A 449 -0.83 23.54 -19.70
C THR A 449 -0.05 24.50 -20.63
N LYS A 450 -0.65 24.83 -21.77
CA LYS A 450 -0.10 25.84 -22.71
C LYS A 450 0.14 27.22 -22.07
N ASP A 451 -0.58 27.54 -20.99
CA ASP A 451 -0.47 28.79 -20.24
C ASP A 451 0.44 28.63 -19.00
N ASP A 452 1.24 27.56 -18.95
CA ASP A 452 2.19 27.26 -17.87
C ASP A 452 1.57 27.08 -16.49
N ARG A 453 0.30 26.62 -16.41
CA ARG A 453 -0.37 26.25 -15.14
C ARG A 453 -0.12 24.77 -14.80
N ASP A 454 -0.14 24.43 -13.52
CA ASP A 454 -0.15 23.05 -13.08
C ASP A 454 -1.44 22.34 -13.51
N LEU A 455 -1.37 21.06 -13.89
CA LEU A 455 -2.52 20.30 -14.37
C LEU A 455 -3.61 20.17 -13.28
N ASP A 456 -3.21 20.02 -12.02
CA ASP A 456 -4.15 19.93 -10.89
C ASP A 456 -4.93 21.24 -10.68
N GLU A 457 -4.27 22.37 -10.89
CA GLU A 457 -4.93 23.67 -10.84
C GLU A 457 -5.91 23.86 -12.01
N ALA A 458 -5.48 23.45 -13.21
CA ALA A 458 -6.26 23.67 -14.42
C ALA A 458 -7.44 22.71 -14.58
N LEU A 459 -7.24 21.42 -14.30
CA LEU A 459 -8.20 20.34 -14.53
C LEU A 459 -8.94 19.89 -13.26
N GLN A 460 -8.47 20.36 -12.08
CA GLN A 460 -9.10 20.12 -10.77
C GLN A 460 -9.33 18.62 -10.50
N ASP A 461 -10.55 18.22 -10.19
CA ASP A 461 -10.92 16.83 -9.87
C ASP A 461 -10.74 15.83 -11.03
N ASP A 462 -10.62 16.29 -12.27
CA ASP A 462 -10.34 15.44 -13.45
C ASP A 462 -8.84 15.15 -13.66
N SER A 463 -7.96 15.96 -13.06
CA SER A 463 -6.50 15.87 -13.27
C SER A 463 -5.98 14.47 -13.02
N ASN A 464 -6.30 13.88 -11.87
CA ASN A 464 -5.83 12.54 -11.50
C ASN A 464 -6.28 11.45 -12.47
N ALA A 465 -7.55 11.48 -12.92
CA ALA A 465 -8.05 10.49 -13.87
C ALA A 465 -7.35 10.57 -15.22
N LEU A 466 -7.10 11.78 -15.71
CA LEU A 466 -6.40 12.00 -16.98
C LEU A 466 -4.90 11.71 -16.89
N GLU A 467 -4.26 11.98 -15.74
CA GLU A 467 -2.86 11.66 -15.51
C GLU A 467 -2.61 10.15 -15.48
N GLU A 468 -3.41 9.41 -14.73
CA GLU A 468 -3.36 7.95 -14.67
C GLU A 468 -3.67 7.32 -16.03
N MET A 469 -4.64 7.88 -16.78
CA MET A 469 -4.95 7.43 -18.13
C MET A 469 -3.80 7.70 -19.09
N LYS A 470 -3.17 8.88 -19.03
CA LYS A 470 -1.97 9.21 -19.82
C LYS A 470 -0.87 8.20 -19.56
N ALA A 471 -0.57 7.89 -18.29
CA ALA A 471 0.49 6.95 -17.93
C ALA A 471 0.20 5.53 -18.46
N ASP A 472 -1.04 5.04 -18.32
CA ASP A 472 -1.46 3.76 -18.90
C ASP A 472 -1.31 3.75 -20.43
N LEU A 473 -1.80 4.78 -21.13
CA LEU A 473 -1.74 4.86 -22.59
C LEU A 473 -0.30 5.02 -23.11
N VAL A 474 0.55 5.79 -22.42
CA VAL A 474 1.98 5.91 -22.76
C VAL A 474 2.66 4.56 -22.68
N SER A 475 2.41 3.78 -21.61
CA SER A 475 3.00 2.45 -21.43
C SER A 475 2.70 1.50 -22.59
N LEU A 476 1.50 1.59 -23.16
CA LEU A 476 1.05 0.77 -24.27
C LEU A 476 1.51 1.31 -25.63
N PHE A 477 1.56 2.63 -25.79
CA PHE A 477 2.02 3.28 -27.01
C PHE A 477 3.51 3.07 -27.28
N VAL A 478 4.35 3.27 -26.26
CA VAL A 478 5.81 3.11 -26.40
C VAL A 478 6.26 1.63 -26.48
N ALA A 479 5.37 0.69 -26.18
CA ALA A 479 5.70 -0.74 -26.14
C ALA A 479 6.21 -1.27 -27.49
N GLU A 480 5.68 -0.75 -28.61
CA GLU A 480 6.16 -1.14 -29.95
C GLU A 480 7.57 -0.60 -30.24
N ALA A 481 7.86 0.64 -29.82
CA ALA A 481 9.20 1.21 -29.94
C ALA A 481 10.22 0.43 -29.11
N LEU A 482 9.85 0.04 -27.88
CA LEU A 482 10.66 -0.80 -27.00
C LEU A 482 10.93 -2.19 -27.60
N GLN A 483 9.95 -2.77 -28.26
CA GLN A 483 10.14 -4.04 -28.99
C GLN A 483 11.11 -3.85 -30.18
N LYS A 484 10.98 -2.79 -30.96
CA LYS A 484 11.90 -2.46 -32.07
C LYS A 484 13.33 -2.22 -31.58
N GLN A 485 13.50 -1.69 -30.37
CA GLN A 485 14.80 -1.50 -29.71
C GLN A 485 15.35 -2.81 -29.06
N GLY A 486 14.62 -3.91 -29.12
CA GLY A 486 15.02 -5.19 -28.56
C GLY A 486 14.83 -5.34 -27.05
N TYR A 487 14.12 -4.40 -26.40
CA TYR A 487 13.77 -4.52 -24.97
C TYR A 487 12.66 -5.56 -24.74
N TYR A 488 11.69 -5.65 -25.67
CA TYR A 488 10.68 -6.70 -25.69
C TYR A 488 10.90 -7.67 -26.85
N THR A 489 10.59 -8.94 -26.62
CA THR A 489 10.33 -9.89 -27.71
C THR A 489 8.92 -9.65 -28.29
N PRO A 490 8.61 -10.12 -29.51
CA PRO A 490 7.23 -10.04 -30.04
C PRO A 490 6.16 -10.68 -29.14
N ALA A 491 6.50 -11.78 -28.46
CA ALA A 491 5.60 -12.44 -27.52
C ALA A 491 5.36 -11.58 -26.26
N GLN A 492 6.40 -10.93 -25.75
CA GLN A 492 6.28 -10.01 -24.62
C GLN A 492 5.47 -8.76 -24.99
N LEU A 493 5.64 -8.18 -26.17
CA LEU A 493 4.79 -7.08 -26.67
C LEU A 493 3.31 -7.50 -26.68
N ARG A 494 3.02 -8.68 -27.22
CA ARG A 494 1.66 -9.24 -27.24
C ARG A 494 1.09 -9.37 -25.83
N SER A 495 1.90 -9.84 -24.90
CA SER A 495 1.51 -10.00 -23.50
C SER A 495 1.32 -8.65 -22.78
N VAL A 496 2.13 -7.63 -23.09
CA VAL A 496 1.93 -6.25 -22.59
C VAL A 496 0.59 -5.70 -23.05
N TYR A 497 0.23 -5.90 -24.31
CA TYR A 497 -1.06 -5.49 -24.86
C TYR A 497 -2.25 -6.22 -24.20
N ALA A 498 -2.13 -7.55 -23.98
CA ALA A 498 -3.13 -8.31 -23.22
C ALA A 498 -3.23 -7.79 -21.77
N GLY A 499 -2.10 -7.48 -21.13
CA GLY A 499 -2.05 -6.85 -19.80
C GLY A 499 -2.72 -5.47 -19.75
N GLY A 500 -2.64 -4.70 -20.84
CA GLY A 500 -3.34 -3.42 -21.00
C GLY A 500 -4.86 -3.61 -21.02
N ILE A 501 -5.37 -4.58 -21.76
CA ILE A 501 -6.82 -4.89 -21.78
C ILE A 501 -7.28 -5.41 -20.41
N LEU A 502 -6.51 -6.30 -19.77
CA LEU A 502 -6.81 -6.74 -18.40
C LEU A 502 -6.96 -5.55 -17.45
N ARG A 503 -6.04 -4.58 -17.52
CA ARG A 503 -6.07 -3.36 -16.70
C ARG A 503 -7.36 -2.57 -16.89
N VAL A 504 -7.80 -2.39 -18.12
CA VAL A 504 -9.05 -1.71 -18.48
C VAL A 504 -10.28 -2.38 -17.85
N LEU A 505 -10.24 -3.70 -17.67
CA LEU A 505 -11.37 -4.49 -17.17
C LEU A 505 -11.43 -4.60 -15.63
N GLN A 506 -10.48 -4.05 -14.89
CA GLN A 506 -10.40 -4.27 -13.43
C GLN A 506 -11.46 -3.50 -12.61
N ASN A 507 -11.67 -2.21 -12.89
CA ASN A 507 -12.56 -1.33 -12.12
C ASN A 507 -13.50 -0.57 -13.06
N ASN A 508 -14.37 -1.29 -13.71
CA ASN A 508 -15.09 -0.86 -14.90
C ASN A 508 -16.33 0.00 -14.64
N LYS A 509 -16.96 -0.08 -13.46
CA LYS A 509 -18.16 0.74 -13.20
C LYS A 509 -17.76 2.17 -12.83
N PRO A 510 -18.33 3.21 -13.47
CA PRO A 510 -17.90 4.59 -13.28
C PRO A 510 -18.12 5.06 -11.84
N ARG A 511 -17.09 5.76 -11.32
CA ARG A 511 -17.13 6.47 -10.05
C ARG A 511 -16.22 7.69 -10.18
N ARG A 512 -16.80 8.87 -10.32
CA ARG A 512 -16.07 10.14 -10.53
C ARG A 512 -15.11 10.47 -9.38
N ASP A 513 -15.40 10.01 -8.16
CA ASP A 513 -14.54 10.11 -6.99
C ASP A 513 -13.37 9.10 -6.99
N GLN A 514 -13.29 8.23 -8.01
CA GLN A 514 -12.27 7.18 -8.15
C GLN A 514 -11.63 7.24 -9.54
N PRO A 515 -10.45 7.86 -9.67
CA PRO A 515 -9.77 8.07 -10.95
C PRO A 515 -9.65 6.82 -11.81
N TYR A 516 -9.24 5.70 -11.21
CA TYR A 516 -9.06 4.43 -11.92
C TYR A 516 -10.36 3.86 -12.51
N ASN A 517 -11.47 3.92 -11.78
CA ASN A 517 -12.76 3.46 -12.30
C ASN A 517 -13.19 4.28 -13.52
N THR A 518 -13.00 5.58 -13.46
CA THR A 518 -13.38 6.51 -14.53
C THR A 518 -12.52 6.28 -15.77
N MET A 519 -11.19 6.34 -15.64
CA MET A 519 -10.31 6.25 -16.80
C MET A 519 -10.32 4.88 -17.47
N GLN A 520 -10.56 3.80 -16.74
CA GLN A 520 -10.65 2.45 -17.28
C GLN A 520 -11.92 2.27 -18.11
N LEU A 521 -13.07 2.80 -17.67
CA LEU A 521 -14.28 2.76 -18.48
C LEU A 521 -14.15 3.65 -19.73
N MET A 522 -13.48 4.80 -19.63
CA MET A 522 -13.18 5.65 -20.80
C MET A 522 -12.37 4.86 -21.85
N GLN A 523 -11.31 4.18 -21.43
CA GLN A 523 -10.50 3.35 -22.33
C GLN A 523 -11.34 2.23 -22.94
N TRP A 524 -12.17 1.54 -22.16
CA TRP A 524 -13.01 0.45 -22.64
C TRP A 524 -13.96 0.93 -23.74
N ASN A 525 -14.72 2.00 -23.51
CA ASN A 525 -15.65 2.56 -24.49
C ASN A 525 -14.93 3.08 -25.74
N PHE A 526 -13.80 3.77 -25.55
CA PHE A 526 -13.00 4.25 -26.68
C PHE A 526 -12.45 3.09 -27.54
N PHE A 527 -11.98 2.02 -26.90
CA PHE A 527 -11.47 0.83 -27.61
C PHE A 527 -12.56 0.08 -28.36
N LEU A 528 -13.80 0.04 -27.84
CA LEU A 528 -14.95 -0.50 -28.55
C LEU A 528 -15.33 0.37 -29.74
N GLU A 529 -15.45 1.67 -29.55
CA GLU A 529 -15.84 2.63 -30.62
C GLU A 529 -14.84 2.60 -31.78
N ASN A 530 -13.54 2.48 -31.49
CA ASN A 530 -12.48 2.49 -32.50
C ASN A 530 -12.07 1.09 -32.97
N GLY A 531 -12.78 0.05 -32.57
CA GLY A 531 -12.65 -1.32 -33.06
C GLY A 531 -11.35 -2.03 -32.62
N LEU A 532 -10.69 -1.59 -31.55
CA LEU A 532 -9.67 -2.39 -30.86
C LEU A 532 -10.31 -3.55 -30.09
N LEU A 533 -11.47 -3.32 -29.51
CA LEU A 533 -12.31 -4.33 -28.88
C LEU A 533 -13.61 -4.50 -29.67
N SER A 534 -14.12 -5.73 -29.73
CA SER A 534 -15.48 -6.03 -30.14
C SER A 534 -16.11 -7.00 -29.15
N PHE A 535 -17.43 -6.89 -28.93
CA PHE A 535 -18.17 -7.77 -28.03
C PHE A 535 -18.92 -8.83 -28.84
N ASP A 536 -18.65 -10.09 -28.52
CA ASP A 536 -19.39 -11.24 -29.11
C ASP A 536 -20.52 -11.63 -28.17
N GLN A 537 -21.77 -11.34 -28.60
CA GLN A 537 -22.96 -11.68 -27.85
C GLN A 537 -23.23 -13.19 -27.75
N SER A 538 -22.66 -13.99 -28.66
CA SER A 538 -22.87 -15.46 -28.64
C SER A 538 -22.06 -16.15 -27.56
N THR A 539 -20.87 -15.62 -27.26
CA THR A 539 -19.96 -16.13 -26.22
C THR A 539 -19.96 -15.27 -24.95
N ASN A 540 -20.54 -14.07 -25.00
CA ASN A 540 -20.48 -13.06 -23.94
C ASN A 540 -19.05 -12.66 -23.58
N THR A 541 -18.15 -12.61 -24.57
CA THR A 541 -16.74 -12.25 -24.40
C THR A 541 -16.32 -11.12 -25.33
N LEU A 542 -15.22 -10.47 -24.98
CA LEU A 542 -14.56 -9.47 -25.80
C LEU A 542 -13.55 -10.15 -26.74
N HIS A 543 -13.40 -9.60 -27.94
CA HIS A 543 -12.33 -9.97 -28.85
C HIS A 543 -11.36 -8.79 -29.03
N ILE A 544 -10.05 -9.05 -28.96
CA ILE A 544 -8.98 -8.05 -29.08
C ILE A 544 -8.43 -8.09 -30.51
N HIS A 545 -8.50 -6.96 -31.22
CA HIS A 545 -7.95 -6.76 -32.55
C HIS A 545 -6.54 -6.14 -32.44
N TYR A 546 -5.53 -6.98 -32.21
CA TYR A 546 -4.16 -6.56 -31.93
C TYR A 546 -3.49 -5.75 -33.07
N ASP A 547 -3.91 -5.96 -34.32
CA ASP A 547 -3.48 -5.20 -35.47
C ASP A 547 -3.84 -3.71 -35.41
N LYS A 548 -4.88 -3.35 -34.65
CA LYS A 548 -5.32 -1.98 -34.41
C LYS A 548 -4.76 -1.36 -33.13
N TYR A 549 -4.03 -2.15 -32.34
CA TYR A 549 -3.73 -1.78 -30.96
C TYR A 549 -2.97 -0.45 -30.85
N HIS A 550 -1.84 -0.35 -31.55
CA HIS A 550 -0.98 0.85 -31.52
C HIS A 550 -1.71 2.10 -32.04
N GLU A 551 -2.47 1.96 -33.15
CA GLU A 551 -3.21 3.07 -33.76
C GLU A 551 -4.30 3.60 -32.81
N VAL A 552 -5.11 2.71 -32.21
CA VAL A 552 -6.24 3.12 -31.35
C VAL A 552 -5.74 3.71 -30.04
N VAL A 553 -4.70 3.10 -29.43
CA VAL A 553 -4.05 3.66 -28.24
C VAL A 553 -3.45 5.03 -28.53
N GLY A 554 -2.79 5.19 -29.68
CA GLY A 554 -2.22 6.49 -30.12
C GLY A 554 -3.29 7.57 -30.28
N LYS A 555 -4.43 7.26 -30.88
CA LYS A 555 -5.57 8.21 -31.01
C LYS A 555 -6.12 8.65 -29.64
N MET A 556 -6.24 7.73 -28.69
CA MET A 556 -6.72 8.08 -27.35
C MET A 556 -5.68 8.91 -26.60
N LEU A 557 -4.40 8.54 -26.69
CA LEU A 557 -3.30 9.27 -26.09
C LEU A 557 -3.21 10.71 -26.63
N GLU A 558 -3.33 10.90 -27.94
CA GLU A 558 -3.37 12.23 -28.58
C GLU A 558 -4.47 13.12 -27.99
N LYS A 559 -5.70 12.57 -27.86
CA LYS A 559 -6.82 13.31 -27.23
C LYS A 559 -6.54 13.66 -25.76
N THR A 560 -5.99 12.72 -25.02
CA THR A 560 -5.67 12.92 -23.60
C THR A 560 -4.62 14.02 -23.42
N LEU A 561 -3.53 13.96 -24.19
CA LEU A 561 -2.47 14.96 -24.17
C LEU A 561 -2.95 16.35 -24.62
N ALA A 562 -3.87 16.40 -25.61
CA ALA A 562 -4.47 17.66 -26.04
C ALA A 562 -5.31 18.31 -24.93
N VAL A 563 -6.15 17.54 -24.23
CA VAL A 563 -6.96 18.04 -23.10
C VAL A 563 -6.06 18.53 -21.95
N GLN A 564 -5.01 17.79 -21.61
CA GLN A 564 -4.03 18.20 -20.60
C GLN A 564 -3.30 19.49 -21.00
N TYR A 565 -2.84 19.58 -22.25
CA TYR A 565 -2.12 20.77 -22.75
C TYR A 565 -3.01 22.01 -22.80
N ASP A 566 -4.27 21.86 -23.24
CA ASP A 566 -5.22 22.97 -23.27
C ASP A 566 -5.61 23.46 -21.86
N GLY A 567 -5.68 22.58 -20.88
CA GLY A 567 -6.00 22.91 -19.50
C GLY A 567 -7.42 23.48 -19.31
N ASP A 568 -8.35 23.07 -20.19
CA ASP A 568 -9.76 23.48 -20.16
C ASP A 568 -10.59 22.42 -19.41
N LYS A 569 -11.04 22.77 -18.19
CA LYS A 569 -11.84 21.89 -17.33
C LYS A 569 -13.14 21.44 -18.00
N ALA A 570 -13.83 22.33 -18.73
CA ALA A 570 -15.09 21.99 -19.39
C ALA A 570 -14.88 21.03 -20.55
N ALA A 571 -13.76 21.15 -21.28
CA ALA A 571 -13.38 20.18 -22.31
C ALA A 571 -12.99 18.81 -21.69
N ALA A 572 -12.33 18.81 -20.54
CA ALA A 572 -12.00 17.60 -19.79
C ALA A 572 -13.28 16.87 -19.32
N ASP A 573 -14.21 17.58 -18.67
CA ASP A 573 -15.52 17.05 -18.27
C ASP A 573 -16.24 16.40 -19.45
N LYS A 574 -16.33 17.11 -20.57
CA LYS A 574 -16.97 16.60 -21.79
C LYS A 574 -16.30 15.35 -22.33
N PHE A 575 -14.97 15.29 -22.32
CA PHE A 575 -14.21 14.13 -22.78
C PHE A 575 -14.46 12.91 -21.88
N ILE A 576 -14.48 13.11 -20.56
CA ILE A 576 -14.77 12.05 -19.60
C ILE A 576 -16.21 11.57 -19.75
N ASP A 577 -17.19 12.49 -19.80
CA ASP A 577 -18.60 12.15 -19.91
C ASP A 577 -18.93 11.39 -21.21
N GLN A 578 -18.24 11.74 -22.29
CA GLN A 578 -18.42 11.05 -23.59
C GLN A 578 -18.13 9.55 -23.50
N TYR A 579 -17.13 9.15 -22.68
CA TYR A 579 -16.65 7.76 -22.64
C TYR A 579 -16.96 7.03 -21.33
N THR A 580 -17.82 7.57 -20.45
CA THR A 580 -18.19 6.92 -19.19
C THR A 580 -19.60 6.32 -19.17
N THR A 581 -20.22 6.13 -20.32
CA THR A 581 -21.51 5.44 -20.44
C THR A 581 -21.36 3.96 -20.12
N TRP A 582 -22.25 3.47 -19.25
CA TRP A 582 -22.31 2.05 -18.87
C TRP A 582 -23.49 1.35 -19.55
N ASP A 583 -23.22 0.26 -20.24
CA ASP A 583 -24.22 -0.63 -20.85
C ASP A 583 -24.25 -1.96 -20.07
N GLU A 584 -25.37 -2.28 -19.46
CA GLU A 584 -25.54 -3.52 -18.68
C GLU A 584 -25.50 -4.79 -19.56
N MET A 585 -25.87 -4.70 -20.83
CA MET A 585 -25.89 -5.84 -21.76
C MET A 585 -24.50 -6.18 -22.31
N LEU A 586 -23.54 -5.27 -22.21
CA LEU A 586 -22.15 -5.46 -22.59
C LEU A 586 -21.23 -5.43 -21.37
N HIS A 587 -21.06 -4.26 -20.77
CA HIS A 587 -20.16 -4.06 -19.62
C HIS A 587 -20.60 -4.88 -18.41
N GLY A 588 -21.92 -4.88 -18.13
CA GLY A 588 -22.51 -5.63 -17.01
C GLY A 588 -22.28 -7.14 -17.13
N VAL A 589 -22.43 -7.69 -18.34
CA VAL A 589 -22.21 -9.12 -18.63
C VAL A 589 -20.73 -9.49 -18.45
N VAL A 590 -19.81 -8.76 -19.08
CA VAL A 590 -18.37 -9.02 -18.95
C VAL A 590 -17.90 -8.88 -17.50
N ALA A 591 -18.34 -7.84 -16.80
CA ALA A 591 -18.03 -7.64 -15.39
C ALA A 591 -18.59 -8.75 -14.49
N ALA A 592 -19.77 -9.31 -14.81
CA ALA A 592 -20.33 -10.46 -14.10
C ALA A 592 -19.47 -11.72 -14.31
N ASN A 593 -19.03 -11.97 -15.55
CA ASN A 593 -18.13 -13.09 -15.87
C ASN A 593 -16.82 -13.01 -15.08
N ILE A 594 -16.21 -11.82 -15.05
CA ILE A 594 -14.99 -11.57 -14.27
C ILE A 594 -15.22 -11.83 -12.77
N ARG A 595 -16.28 -11.27 -12.19
CA ARG A 595 -16.61 -11.46 -10.77
C ARG A 595 -16.85 -12.91 -10.40
N ALA A 596 -17.44 -13.70 -11.29
CA ALA A 596 -17.68 -15.12 -11.05
C ALA A 596 -16.37 -15.93 -10.89
N GLN A 597 -15.26 -15.44 -11.45
CA GLN A 597 -13.93 -16.06 -11.31
C GLN A 597 -13.13 -15.54 -10.11
N GLN A 598 -13.56 -14.48 -9.46
CA GLN A 598 -12.88 -13.91 -8.31
C GLN A 598 -13.06 -14.80 -7.07
N ARG A 599 -12.14 -15.75 -6.91
CA ARG A 599 -12.15 -16.71 -5.79
C ARG A 599 -11.83 -16.02 -4.47
N TYR A 600 -10.81 -15.15 -4.46
CA TYR A 600 -10.27 -14.50 -3.29
C TYR A 600 -10.58 -13.00 -3.30
N ARG A 601 -10.80 -12.45 -2.11
CA ARG A 601 -11.00 -11.03 -1.87
C ARG A 601 -9.79 -10.39 -1.22
N PHE A 602 -9.10 -11.15 -0.37
CA PHE A 602 -7.96 -10.69 0.42
C PHE A 602 -6.70 -11.48 0.04
N ARG A 603 -5.54 -10.87 0.28
CA ARG A 603 -4.24 -11.52 0.14
C ARG A 603 -3.45 -11.34 1.42
N LEU A 604 -2.98 -12.44 1.99
CA LEU A 604 -2.08 -12.46 3.13
C LEU A 604 -0.67 -12.78 2.65
N PHE A 605 0.22 -11.80 2.70
CA PHE A 605 1.62 -11.99 2.37
C PHE A 605 2.38 -12.55 3.58
N LYS A 606 3.14 -13.60 3.34
CA LYS A 606 4.06 -14.23 4.29
C LYS A 606 5.47 -14.17 3.72
N PHE A 607 6.45 -14.01 4.60
CA PHE A 607 7.84 -13.86 4.23
C PHE A 607 8.67 -14.97 4.85
N ALA A 608 9.33 -15.78 4.00
CA ALA A 608 10.17 -16.91 4.45
C ALA A 608 11.29 -16.44 5.39
N THR A 609 11.83 -15.24 5.16
CA THR A 609 12.85 -14.60 5.98
C THR A 609 12.40 -14.27 7.41
N LEU A 610 11.10 -14.22 7.65
CA LEU A 610 10.50 -14.02 8.98
C LEU A 610 10.10 -15.33 9.66
N GLY A 611 10.29 -16.48 9.00
CA GLY A 611 9.86 -17.79 9.48
C GLY A 611 8.34 -18.04 9.33
N GLU A 612 7.68 -17.31 8.43
CA GLU A 612 6.23 -17.36 8.21
C GLU A 612 5.79 -18.42 7.19
#